data_475515553b0371110a86c74af99c4b88
#
_entry.id   475515553b0371110a86c74af99c4b88
#
_cell.length_a   1.000
_cell.length_b   1.000
_cell.length_c   1.000
_cell.angle_alpha   90.00
_cell.angle_beta   90.00
_cell.angle_gamma   90.00
#
_symmetry.space_group_name_H-M   'P 1'
#
loop_
_entity.id
_entity.type
_entity.pdbx_description
1 polymer ?
#
loop_
_entity_poly.entity_id
_entity_poly.type
_entity_poly.pdbx_seq_one_letter_code
_entity_poly.pdbx_strand_id
1 'polypeptide(L)'
;MKKFYLLIIEALLGYASMNAQHPSLLLTEQEKLQITNDTAEVPLFDDAIRNLVNSANNYLTQPISVPIPVDGGGGEVHEQHKNNYYAMFNLGLAYQYTRDEKYPRKVANMLLAYS
;
A
#
# COMPACT_ATOMS: atom_id res chain seq x y z
N MET A 1 30.41 14.65 -35.51
CA MET A 1 29.66 13.41 -35.29
C MET A 1 29.68 12.94 -33.81
N LYS A 2 30.82 12.87 -33.16
CA LYS A 2 30.87 12.42 -31.71
C LYS A 2 29.99 13.23 -30.76
N LYS A 3 29.86 14.55 -30.94
CA LYS A 3 29.02 15.43 -30.11
C LYS A 3 27.50 15.20 -30.29
N PHE A 4 27.12 14.72 -31.50
CA PHE A 4 25.71 14.43 -31.81
C PHE A 4 25.22 13.15 -31.13
N TYR A 5 26.07 12.13 -31.03
CA TYR A 5 25.77 10.90 -30.30
C TYR A 5 25.68 11.12 -28.78
N LEU A 6 26.50 12.02 -28.24
CA LEU A 6 26.45 12.36 -26.83
C LEU A 6 25.11 13.00 -26.44
N LEU A 7 24.61 13.93 -27.25
CA LEU A 7 23.28 14.57 -27.02
C LEU A 7 22.12 13.58 -27.13
N ILE A 8 22.20 12.58 -28.01
CA ILE A 8 21.16 11.54 -28.10
C ILE A 8 21.19 10.63 -26.90
N ILE A 9 22.36 10.29 -26.36
CA ILE A 9 22.51 9.46 -25.18
C ILE A 9 22.00 10.20 -23.94
N GLU A 10 22.29 11.49 -23.79
CA GLU A 10 21.76 12.32 -22.68
C GLU A 10 20.23 12.47 -22.76
N ALA A 11 19.67 12.62 -23.96
CA ALA A 11 18.22 12.66 -24.17
C ALA A 11 17.56 11.32 -23.83
N LEU A 12 18.18 10.19 -24.19
CA LEU A 12 17.68 8.85 -23.86
C LEU A 12 17.79 8.55 -22.36
N LEU A 13 18.85 8.99 -21.68
CA LEU A 13 19.01 8.85 -20.23
C LEU A 13 18.05 9.75 -19.46
N GLY A 14 17.70 10.93 -20.00
CA GLY A 14 16.68 11.81 -19.43
C GLY A 14 15.26 11.21 -19.47
N TYR A 15 14.94 10.38 -20.45
CA TYR A 15 13.67 9.66 -20.52
C TYR A 15 13.57 8.47 -19.54
N ALA A 16 14.71 7.90 -19.12
CA ALA A 16 14.72 6.78 -18.17
C ALA A 16 14.42 7.21 -16.73
N SER A 17 14.44 8.50 -16.43
CA SER A 17 14.03 9.05 -15.14
C SER A 17 12.56 9.50 -15.09
N MET A 18 11.70 8.95 -15.94
CA MET A 18 10.26 9.04 -15.71
C MET A 18 9.99 8.27 -14.42
N ASN A 19 9.92 9.01 -13.32
CA ASN A 19 9.43 8.50 -12.05
C ASN A 19 8.14 7.75 -12.35
N ALA A 20 8.17 6.43 -12.19
CA ALA A 20 6.97 5.65 -12.16
C ALA A 20 6.14 6.24 -11.01
N GLN A 21 5.18 7.08 -11.34
CA GLN A 21 4.20 7.52 -10.36
C GLN A 21 3.55 6.24 -9.86
N HIS A 22 3.64 6.03 -8.57
CA HIS A 22 3.01 4.87 -7.95
C HIS A 22 1.57 4.79 -8.43
N PRO A 23 1.10 3.61 -8.87
CA PRO A 23 -0.26 3.47 -9.34
C PRO A 23 -1.21 3.94 -8.22
N SER A 24 -1.91 5.03 -8.47
CA SER A 24 -2.93 5.56 -7.57
C SER A 24 -4.27 4.92 -7.92
N LEU A 25 -4.42 3.64 -7.53
CA LEU A 25 -5.64 2.89 -7.83
C LEU A 25 -6.86 3.39 -7.04
N LEU A 26 -6.64 3.91 -5.85
CA LEU A 26 -7.71 4.36 -4.96
C LEU A 26 -7.65 5.86 -4.67
N LEU A 27 -6.44 6.40 -4.47
CA LEU A 27 -6.22 7.79 -4.12
C LEU A 27 -5.01 8.33 -4.85
N THR A 28 -5.15 9.49 -5.48
CA THR A 28 -4.02 10.26 -6.00
C THR A 28 -3.25 10.93 -4.86
N GLU A 29 -2.01 11.33 -5.11
CA GLU A 29 -1.24 12.11 -4.12
C GLU A 29 -1.95 13.41 -3.74
N GLN A 30 -2.63 14.05 -4.69
CA GLN A 30 -3.37 15.28 -4.44
C GLN A 30 -4.59 15.04 -3.54
N GLU A 31 -5.35 13.97 -3.77
CA GLU A 31 -6.47 13.60 -2.92
C GLU A 31 -6.01 13.24 -1.51
N LYS A 32 -4.88 12.54 -1.36
CA LYS A 32 -4.30 12.25 -0.05
C LYS A 32 -3.91 13.51 0.71
N LEU A 33 -3.29 14.47 0.04
CA LEU A 33 -2.93 15.76 0.64
C LEU A 33 -4.19 16.54 1.04
N GLN A 34 -5.22 16.53 0.22
CA GLN A 34 -6.47 17.19 0.52
C GLN A 34 -7.14 16.56 1.75
N ILE A 35 -7.29 15.24 1.80
CA ILE A 35 -7.86 14.54 2.96
C ILE A 35 -7.03 14.82 4.22
N THR A 36 -5.71 14.81 4.12
CA THR A 36 -4.84 15.10 5.27
C THR A 36 -5.01 16.53 5.78
N ASN A 37 -5.19 17.49 4.89
CA ASN A 37 -5.44 18.87 5.27
C ASN A 37 -6.85 19.03 5.88
N ASP A 38 -7.84 18.37 5.30
CA ASP A 38 -9.23 18.43 5.73
C ASP A 38 -9.47 17.69 7.07
N THR A 39 -8.61 16.72 7.44
CA THR A 39 -8.72 16.04 8.74
C THR A 39 -8.60 16.97 9.93
N ALA A 40 -7.82 18.05 9.80
CA ALA A 40 -7.70 19.06 10.86
C ALA A 40 -9.00 19.86 11.07
N GLU A 41 -9.88 19.90 10.08
CA GLU A 41 -11.12 20.69 10.09
C GLU A 41 -12.38 19.82 10.25
N VAL A 42 -12.29 18.53 9.97
CA VAL A 42 -13.43 17.61 9.99
C VAL A 42 -13.18 16.46 10.97
N PRO A 43 -13.73 16.50 12.18
CA PRO A 43 -13.48 15.49 13.22
C PRO A 43 -13.78 14.04 12.78
N LEU A 44 -14.74 13.85 11.89
CA LEU A 44 -15.10 12.52 11.36
C LEU A 44 -13.93 11.89 10.56
N PHE A 45 -13.17 12.69 9.81
CA PHE A 45 -12.01 12.19 9.08
C PHE A 45 -10.85 11.85 10.01
N ASP A 46 -10.62 12.66 11.04
CA ASP A 46 -9.60 12.36 12.04
C ASP A 46 -9.91 11.04 12.76
N ASP A 47 -11.15 10.83 13.16
CA ASP A 47 -11.59 9.58 13.79
C ASP A 47 -11.45 8.39 12.84
N ALA A 48 -11.79 8.54 11.56
CA ALA A 48 -11.66 7.47 10.57
C ALA A 48 -10.19 7.07 10.34
N ILE A 49 -9.29 8.04 10.22
CA ILE A 49 -7.85 7.79 10.07
C ILE A 49 -7.27 7.17 11.34
N ARG A 50 -7.65 7.65 12.51
CA ARG A 50 -7.23 7.07 13.79
C ARG A 50 -7.66 5.61 13.92
N ASN A 51 -8.90 5.30 13.56
CA ASN A 51 -9.43 3.94 13.57
C ASN A 51 -8.70 3.04 12.57
N LEU A 52 -8.41 3.54 11.38
CA LEU A 52 -7.61 2.85 10.37
C LEU A 52 -6.22 2.50 10.90
N VAL A 53 -5.51 3.48 11.48
CA VAL A 53 -4.16 3.27 12.03
C VAL A 53 -4.19 2.30 13.20
N ASN A 54 -5.18 2.38 14.08
CA ASN A 54 -5.35 1.43 15.18
C ASN A 54 -5.58 0.00 14.66
N SER A 55 -6.44 -0.17 13.66
CA SER A 55 -6.67 -1.47 13.02
C SER A 55 -5.38 -2.00 12.38
N ALA A 56 -4.64 -1.16 11.66
CA ALA A 56 -3.37 -1.54 11.06
C ALA A 56 -2.33 -1.96 12.13
N ASN A 57 -2.25 -1.24 13.24
CA ASN A 57 -1.37 -1.60 14.35
C ASN A 57 -1.72 -2.96 14.97
N ASN A 58 -3.01 -3.30 15.05
CA ASN A 58 -3.44 -4.62 15.49
C ASN A 58 -2.95 -5.71 14.54
N TYR A 59 -3.04 -5.50 13.22
CA TYR A 59 -2.53 -6.46 12.23
C TYR A 59 -1.00 -6.64 12.28
N LEU A 60 -0.24 -5.63 12.68
CA LEU A 60 1.22 -5.78 12.84
C LEU A 60 1.58 -6.86 13.85
N THR A 61 0.82 -6.99 14.92
CA THR A 61 1.07 -7.95 16.02
C THR A 61 0.54 -9.35 15.75
N GLN A 62 -0.38 -9.50 14.79
CA GLN A 62 -0.95 -10.79 14.46
C GLN A 62 0.06 -11.67 13.69
N PRO A 63 0.09 -13.00 13.96
CA PRO A 63 0.89 -13.91 13.18
C PRO A 63 0.41 -13.97 11.72
N ILE A 64 1.34 -14.21 10.80
CA ILE A 64 0.98 -14.46 9.41
C ILE A 64 0.58 -15.93 9.31
N SER A 65 -0.66 -16.17 8.89
CA SER A 65 -1.20 -17.50 8.68
C SER A 65 -1.85 -17.58 7.29
N VAL A 66 -1.28 -18.40 6.43
CA VAL A 66 -1.83 -18.70 5.10
C VAL A 66 -2.35 -20.12 5.13
N PRO A 67 -3.66 -20.33 5.13
CA PRO A 67 -4.22 -21.67 5.13
C PRO A 67 -4.00 -22.36 3.79
N ILE A 68 -3.86 -23.67 3.80
CA ILE A 68 -3.80 -24.47 2.58
C ILE A 68 -5.20 -24.45 1.94
N PRO A 69 -5.31 -24.16 0.64
CA PRO A 69 -6.59 -24.19 -0.06
C PRO A 69 -7.08 -25.64 -0.17
N VAL A 70 -7.94 -26.04 0.76
CA VAL A 70 -8.44 -27.44 0.83
C VAL A 70 -9.84 -27.57 0.25
N ASP A 71 -10.57 -26.45 0.12
CA ASP A 71 -11.93 -26.47 -0.40
C ASP A 71 -12.14 -25.40 -1.48
N GLY A 72 -12.94 -25.71 -2.44
CA GLY A 72 -13.28 -24.79 -3.53
C GLY A 72 -14.49 -23.91 -3.26
N GLY A 73 -15.01 -23.81 -2.03
CA GLY A 73 -16.33 -23.24 -1.96
C GLY A 73 -16.79 -22.54 -0.69
N GLY A 74 -15.90 -21.94 0.05
CA GLY A 74 -16.28 -21.20 1.26
C GLY A 74 -16.09 -22.05 2.52
N GLY A 75 -16.08 -21.40 3.65
CA GLY A 75 -15.77 -22.01 4.91
C GLY A 75 -14.65 -21.28 5.63
N GLU A 76 -14.09 -21.89 6.65
CA GLU A 76 -13.11 -21.27 7.53
C GLU A 76 -11.83 -20.82 6.78
N VAL A 77 -11.37 -21.62 5.82
CA VAL A 77 -10.19 -21.32 4.98
C VAL A 77 -10.44 -20.08 4.12
N HIS A 78 -11.63 -19.97 3.53
CA HIS A 78 -12.01 -18.81 2.73
C HIS A 78 -12.03 -17.53 3.58
N GLU A 79 -12.62 -17.60 4.76
CA GLU A 79 -12.64 -16.44 5.69
C GLU A 79 -11.24 -16.04 6.13
N GLN A 80 -10.33 -16.99 6.34
CA GLN A 80 -8.93 -16.66 6.69
C GLN A 80 -8.22 -15.92 5.55
N HIS A 81 -8.39 -16.34 4.29
CA HIS A 81 -7.83 -15.61 3.14
C HIS A 81 -8.40 -14.20 3.04
N LYS A 82 -9.72 -14.08 3.21
CA LYS A 82 -10.40 -12.78 3.19
C LYS A 82 -9.88 -11.85 4.30
N ASN A 83 -9.68 -12.36 5.50
CA ASN A 83 -9.10 -11.61 6.61
C ASN A 83 -7.67 -11.16 6.31
N ASN A 84 -6.85 -12.01 5.69
CA ASN A 84 -5.51 -11.64 5.25
C ASN A 84 -5.53 -10.50 4.21
N TYR A 85 -6.46 -10.54 3.26
CA TYR A 85 -6.61 -9.47 2.26
C TYR A 85 -7.06 -8.16 2.89
N TYR A 86 -7.99 -8.18 3.84
CA TYR A 86 -8.38 -7.00 4.60
C TYR A 86 -7.22 -6.45 5.44
N ALA A 87 -6.42 -7.31 6.04
CA ALA A 87 -5.24 -6.88 6.77
C ALA A 87 -4.25 -6.15 5.85
N MET A 88 -3.90 -6.74 4.70
CA MET A 88 -3.01 -6.12 3.71
C MET A 88 -3.56 -4.79 3.20
N PHE A 89 -4.87 -4.70 2.94
CA PHE A 89 -5.53 -3.48 2.50
C PHE A 89 -5.42 -2.37 3.57
N ASN A 90 -5.76 -2.67 4.82
CA ASN A 90 -5.67 -1.71 5.93
C ASN A 90 -4.23 -1.25 6.18
N LEU A 91 -3.27 -2.17 6.16
CA LEU A 91 -1.85 -1.85 6.28
C LEU A 91 -1.38 -0.93 5.14
N GLY A 92 -1.80 -1.22 3.91
CA GLY A 92 -1.50 -0.40 2.75
C GLY A 92 -2.07 1.02 2.86
N LEU A 93 -3.33 1.16 3.29
CA LEU A 93 -3.95 2.46 3.54
C LEU A 93 -3.24 3.22 4.68
N ALA A 94 -2.94 2.56 5.79
CA ALA A 94 -2.22 3.20 6.89
C ALA A 94 -0.87 3.77 6.44
N TYR A 95 -0.15 3.05 5.57
CA TYR A 95 1.07 3.57 4.96
C TYR A 95 0.84 4.84 4.14
N GLN A 96 -0.25 4.93 3.38
CA GLN A 96 -0.53 6.11 2.56
C GLN A 96 -0.65 7.39 3.41
N TYR A 97 -1.19 7.28 4.62
CA TYR A 97 -1.35 8.42 5.53
C TYR A 97 -0.15 8.66 6.44
N THR A 98 0.47 7.59 6.94
CA THR A 98 1.53 7.72 7.97
C THR A 98 2.93 7.74 7.40
N ARG A 99 3.15 7.17 6.22
CA ARG A 99 4.46 6.92 5.60
C ARG A 99 5.40 6.06 6.47
N ASP A 100 4.85 5.32 7.43
CA ASP A 100 5.62 4.44 8.31
C ASP A 100 5.87 3.10 7.63
N GLU A 101 7.14 2.81 7.38
CA GLU A 101 7.63 1.62 6.65
C GLU A 101 7.31 0.27 7.33
N LYS A 102 6.88 0.27 8.58
CA LYS A 102 6.46 -0.95 9.27
C LYS A 102 5.26 -1.61 8.59
N TYR A 103 4.35 -0.82 8.01
CA TYR A 103 3.15 -1.33 7.36
C TYR A 103 3.44 -2.06 6.05
N PRO A 104 4.11 -1.45 5.05
CA PRO A 104 4.42 -2.17 3.82
C PRO A 104 5.37 -3.35 4.04
N ARG A 105 6.24 -3.30 5.06
CA ARG A 105 7.08 -4.45 5.43
C ARG A 105 6.24 -5.63 5.87
N LYS A 106 5.19 -5.41 6.66
CA LYS A 106 4.25 -6.48 7.04
C LYS A 106 3.52 -7.04 5.82
N VAL A 107 3.05 -6.18 4.93
CA VAL A 107 2.38 -6.60 3.68
C VAL A 107 3.32 -7.45 2.83
N ALA A 108 4.57 -7.03 2.65
CA ALA A 108 5.57 -7.81 1.91
C ALA A 108 5.77 -9.21 2.50
N ASN A 109 5.88 -9.31 3.83
CA ASN A 109 5.99 -10.60 4.51
C ASN A 109 4.74 -11.47 4.34
N MET A 110 3.55 -10.88 4.33
CA MET A 110 2.30 -11.60 4.05
C MET A 110 2.27 -12.11 2.62
N LEU A 111 2.64 -11.29 1.63
CA LEU A 111 2.70 -11.70 0.22
C LEU A 111 3.73 -12.83 0.01
N LEU A 112 4.88 -12.75 0.65
CA LEU A 112 5.89 -13.82 0.60
C LEU A 112 5.38 -15.14 1.21
N ALA A 113 4.48 -15.07 2.19
CA ALA A 113 3.89 -16.28 2.78
C ALA A 113 2.88 -16.95 1.83
N TYR A 114 2.37 -16.22 0.82
CA TYR A 114 1.50 -16.75 -0.25
C TYR A 114 2.28 -17.30 -1.45
N SER A 115 3.59 -17.07 -1.54
CA SER A 115 4.42 -17.54 -2.64
C SER A 115 4.97 -18.93 -2.39
#